data_f5ac687da7682021388fcee1f106f0e7
#
_entry.id   f5ac687da7682021388fcee1f106f0e7
#
_cell.length_a   1.000
_cell.length_b   1.000
_cell.length_c   1.000
_cell.angle_alpha   90.00
_cell.angle_beta   90.00
_cell.angle_gamma   90.00
#
_symmetry.space_group_name_H-M   'P 1'
#
loop_
_entity.id
_entity.type
_entity.pdbx_description
1 polymer ?
#
loop_
_entity_poly.entity_id
_entity_poly.type
_entity_poly.pdbx_seq_one_letter_code
_entity_poly.pdbx_strand_id
1 'polypeptide(L)'
;MLSKLTKKRPDALIVMLICAVILAILIPARGTFADWFSTGTKFAVALLFYLYGARLSTSEAIAGLKHWRLHALILTCTFVIFPLFGMALFPLRFVLGDGLYLGILFLTLVPSTVQASIAFTSIAGGNVAGAIVSASLSSIVGVVATPLLAMLLMHSDHIEISGSVFLDIAIQLFLPFVLGQLTRRWVGEFAKKPTTKWLDKFSVMMIVYSAFSASVVQGIWTRVAWWQIVLLIVVTILMVALMLWLTDWLAARLKFNRADRITIQFCGSKKSLAAGLPMAIIIFGSGSLGLLMLPLMVFHQVQLMMCTWLSARYAALDVVGQAHAERSDP
;
A
#
# COMPACT_ATOMS: atom_id res chain seq x y z
N MET A 1 -26.60 25.63 2.38
CA MET A 1 -25.17 25.46 1.99
C MET A 1 -24.67 24.04 2.15
N LEU A 2 -25.55 23.02 2.04
CA LEU A 2 -25.29 21.59 2.25
C LEU A 2 -25.37 20.76 0.95
N SER A 3 -25.39 21.38 -0.24
CA SER A 3 -25.68 20.68 -1.51
C SER A 3 -24.47 20.40 -2.39
N LYS A 4 -23.25 20.53 -1.90
CA LYS A 4 -22.01 20.16 -2.62
C LYS A 4 -21.24 19.01 -1.94
N LEU A 5 -21.94 18.02 -1.41
CA LEU A 5 -21.39 16.69 -1.31
C LEU A 5 -21.27 16.14 -2.73
N THR A 6 -20.21 16.53 -3.42
CA THR A 6 -19.83 15.96 -4.70
C THR A 6 -19.91 14.44 -4.56
N LYS A 7 -20.80 13.81 -5.31
CA LYS A 7 -20.89 12.37 -5.53
C LYS A 7 -19.50 11.89 -5.95
N LYS A 8 -18.64 11.57 -4.97
CA LYS A 8 -17.28 11.04 -5.24
C LYS A 8 -17.49 9.75 -6.01
N ARG A 9 -17.17 9.74 -7.30
CA ARG A 9 -17.14 8.52 -8.09
C ARG A 9 -16.19 7.56 -7.37
N PRO A 10 -16.58 6.29 -7.18
CA PRO A 10 -15.71 5.30 -6.56
C PRO A 10 -14.36 5.29 -7.30
N ASP A 11 -13.26 5.10 -6.57
CA ASP A 11 -11.93 5.02 -7.20
C ASP A 11 -11.95 3.92 -8.27
N ALA A 12 -11.54 4.27 -9.49
CA ALA A 12 -11.52 3.34 -10.60
C ALA A 12 -10.70 2.07 -10.29
N LEU A 13 -9.66 2.17 -9.45
CA LEU A 13 -8.90 1.01 -9.00
C LEU A 13 -9.77 0.06 -8.19
N ILE A 14 -10.57 0.57 -7.25
CA ILE A 14 -11.48 -0.24 -6.41
C ILE A 14 -12.48 -0.99 -7.29
N VAL A 15 -13.11 -0.29 -8.23
CA VAL A 15 -14.07 -0.92 -9.16
C VAL A 15 -13.38 -2.02 -9.98
N MET A 16 -12.19 -1.74 -10.53
CA MET A 16 -11.42 -2.73 -11.29
C MET A 16 -11.03 -3.94 -10.45
N LEU A 17 -10.67 -3.76 -9.19
CA LEU A 17 -10.33 -4.87 -8.27
C LEU A 17 -11.55 -5.74 -7.97
N ILE A 18 -12.70 -5.12 -7.66
CA ILE A 18 -13.95 -5.84 -7.44
C ILE A 18 -14.34 -6.64 -8.70
N CYS A 19 -14.28 -6.01 -9.86
CA CYS A 19 -14.53 -6.68 -11.14
C CYS A 19 -13.57 -7.86 -11.37
N ALA A 20 -12.26 -7.68 -11.07
CA ALA A 20 -11.28 -8.74 -11.19
C ALA A 20 -11.56 -9.94 -10.27
N VAL A 21 -11.98 -9.68 -9.02
CA VAL A 21 -12.37 -10.74 -8.07
C VAL A 21 -13.62 -11.47 -8.54
N ILE A 22 -14.65 -10.73 -8.95
CA ILE A 22 -15.90 -11.32 -9.49
C ILE A 22 -15.59 -12.17 -10.73
N LEU A 23 -14.79 -11.64 -11.65
CA LEU A 23 -14.40 -12.37 -12.86
C LEU A 23 -13.58 -13.63 -12.52
N ALA A 24 -12.67 -13.56 -11.56
CA ALA A 24 -11.91 -14.72 -11.10
C ALA A 24 -12.77 -15.80 -10.45
N ILE A 25 -13.87 -15.43 -9.80
CA ILE A 25 -14.84 -16.37 -9.22
C ILE A 25 -15.69 -17.02 -10.30
N LEU A 26 -16.21 -16.23 -11.26
CA LEU A 26 -17.10 -16.71 -12.31
C LEU A 26 -16.37 -17.47 -13.42
N ILE A 27 -15.22 -16.97 -13.82
CA ILE A 27 -14.42 -17.49 -14.93
C ILE A 27 -12.95 -17.57 -14.50
N PRO A 28 -12.58 -18.53 -13.63
CA PRO A 28 -11.19 -18.65 -13.19
C PRO A 28 -10.29 -19.13 -14.33
N ALA A 29 -9.11 -18.54 -14.44
CA ALA A 29 -8.08 -18.98 -15.37
C ALA A 29 -7.65 -20.41 -15.03
N ARG A 30 -7.64 -21.30 -16.04
CA ARG A 30 -7.29 -22.73 -15.89
C ARG A 30 -6.36 -23.19 -17.00
N GLY A 31 -5.57 -24.24 -16.72
CA GLY A 31 -4.70 -24.88 -17.70
C GLY A 31 -3.74 -23.90 -18.39
N THR A 32 -3.48 -24.10 -19.65
CA THR A 32 -2.53 -23.32 -20.46
C THR A 32 -2.84 -21.80 -20.44
N PHE A 33 -4.11 -21.40 -20.37
CA PHE A 33 -4.47 -19.99 -20.25
C PHE A 33 -3.98 -19.38 -18.94
N ALA A 34 -4.05 -20.10 -17.82
CA ALA A 34 -3.53 -19.64 -16.53
C ALA A 34 -2.01 -19.42 -16.59
N ASP A 35 -1.27 -20.30 -17.28
CA ASP A 35 0.19 -20.19 -17.43
C ASP A 35 0.58 -18.96 -18.28
N TRP A 36 -0.08 -18.77 -19.41
CA TRP A 36 0.11 -17.58 -20.24
C TRP A 36 -0.23 -16.29 -19.51
N PHE A 37 -1.35 -16.28 -18.80
CA PHE A 37 -1.81 -15.11 -18.05
C PHE A 37 -0.86 -14.78 -16.88
N SER A 38 -0.38 -15.80 -16.18
CA SER A 38 0.62 -15.67 -15.10
C SER A 38 1.93 -15.07 -15.64
N THR A 39 2.40 -15.57 -16.79
CA THR A 39 3.60 -15.01 -17.46
C THR A 39 3.39 -13.55 -17.86
N GLY A 40 2.25 -13.22 -18.48
CA GLY A 40 1.89 -11.84 -18.80
C GLY A 40 1.83 -10.94 -17.57
N THR A 41 1.35 -11.47 -16.44
CA THR A 41 1.31 -10.75 -15.17
C THR A 41 2.73 -10.43 -14.64
N LYS A 42 3.70 -11.34 -14.78
CA LYS A 42 5.11 -11.07 -14.40
C LYS A 42 5.70 -9.93 -15.23
N PHE A 43 5.43 -9.88 -16.53
CA PHE A 43 5.85 -8.75 -17.37
C PHE A 43 5.15 -7.44 -16.98
N ALA A 44 3.86 -7.47 -16.65
CA ALA A 44 3.14 -6.30 -16.17
C ALA A 44 3.71 -5.77 -14.86
N VAL A 45 4.13 -6.66 -13.95
CA VAL A 45 4.83 -6.30 -12.70
C VAL A 45 6.17 -5.63 -13.01
N ALA A 46 7.00 -6.23 -13.87
CA ALA A 46 8.29 -5.64 -14.23
C ALA A 46 8.13 -4.25 -14.85
N LEU A 47 7.15 -4.07 -15.74
CA LEU A 47 6.82 -2.77 -16.33
C LEU A 47 6.35 -1.76 -15.28
N LEU A 48 5.54 -2.20 -14.30
CA LEU A 48 5.09 -1.36 -13.19
C LEU A 48 6.28 -0.82 -12.38
N PHE A 49 7.24 -1.68 -12.02
CA PHE A 49 8.43 -1.28 -11.28
C PHE A 49 9.38 -0.40 -12.12
N TYR A 50 9.50 -0.67 -13.41
CA TYR A 50 10.20 0.21 -14.33
C TYR A 50 9.61 1.63 -14.33
N LEU A 51 8.28 1.74 -14.45
CA LEU A 51 7.59 3.03 -14.38
C LEU A 51 7.73 3.71 -13.01
N TYR A 52 7.74 2.95 -11.92
CA TYR A 52 8.00 3.50 -10.60
C TYR A 52 9.41 4.09 -10.52
N GLY A 53 10.41 3.36 -11.03
CA GLY A 53 11.76 3.88 -11.15
C GLY A 53 11.84 5.15 -12.00
N ALA A 54 11.21 5.16 -13.18
CA ALA A 54 11.23 6.31 -14.10
C ALA A 54 10.53 7.56 -13.55
N ARG A 55 9.50 7.40 -12.72
CA ARG A 55 8.74 8.52 -12.10
C ARG A 55 9.47 9.19 -10.96
N LEU A 56 10.35 8.47 -10.27
CA LEU A 56 10.99 8.95 -9.06
C LEU A 56 11.96 10.08 -9.36
N SER A 57 11.77 11.25 -8.74
CA SER A 57 12.65 12.41 -8.87
C SER A 57 13.85 12.29 -7.92
N THR A 58 15.05 12.15 -8.47
CA THR A 58 16.29 12.13 -7.67
C THR A 58 16.50 13.46 -6.94
N SER A 59 16.15 14.59 -7.56
CA SER A 59 16.22 15.91 -6.95
C SER A 59 15.25 16.09 -5.79
N GLU A 60 14.03 15.56 -5.90
CA GLU A 60 13.05 15.54 -4.80
C GLU A 60 13.51 14.65 -3.65
N ALA A 61 14.10 13.49 -3.95
CA ALA A 61 14.68 12.61 -2.94
C ALA A 61 15.83 13.32 -2.18
N ILE A 62 16.72 14.01 -2.88
CA ILE A 62 17.84 14.76 -2.26
C ILE A 62 17.32 15.99 -1.49
N ALA A 63 16.37 16.75 -2.04
CA ALA A 63 15.77 17.90 -1.34
C ALA A 63 15.08 17.48 -0.03
N GLY A 64 14.51 16.28 -0.01
CA GLY A 64 13.89 15.69 1.17
C GLY A 64 14.85 15.41 2.31
N LEU A 65 16.12 15.20 2.04
CA LEU A 65 17.13 14.95 3.09
C LEU A 65 17.24 16.10 4.11
N LYS A 66 16.85 17.34 3.76
CA LYS A 66 16.80 18.46 4.71
C LYS A 66 15.81 18.22 5.87
N HIS A 67 14.71 17.51 5.64
CA HIS A 67 13.71 17.14 6.67
C HIS A 67 13.88 15.71 7.16
N TRP A 68 15.12 15.24 7.32
CA TRP A 68 15.46 13.85 7.65
C TRP A 68 14.67 13.29 8.85
N ARG A 69 14.39 14.10 9.89
CA ARG A 69 13.62 13.67 11.07
C ARG A 69 12.20 13.24 10.72
N LEU A 70 11.52 13.99 9.82
CA LEU A 70 10.19 13.68 9.34
C LEU A 70 10.18 12.35 8.57
N HIS A 71 11.13 12.20 7.63
CA HIS A 71 11.22 11.00 6.80
C HIS A 71 11.65 9.78 7.60
N ALA A 72 12.60 9.94 8.53
CA ALA A 72 13.03 8.87 9.43
C ALA A 72 11.87 8.35 10.28
N LEU A 73 11.05 9.24 10.85
CA LEU A 73 9.89 8.83 11.64
C LEU A 73 8.86 8.08 10.80
N ILE A 74 8.55 8.55 9.59
CA ILE A 74 7.61 7.89 8.69
C ILE A 74 8.13 6.50 8.28
N LEU A 75 9.42 6.37 7.94
CA LEU A 75 10.03 5.09 7.59
C LEU A 75 10.06 4.14 8.79
N THR A 76 10.36 4.66 9.99
CA THR A 76 10.31 3.86 11.23
C THR A 76 8.89 3.35 11.50
N CYS A 77 7.86 4.21 11.36
CA CYS A 77 6.47 3.76 11.47
C CYS A 77 6.15 2.68 10.44
N THR A 78 6.60 2.85 9.19
CA THR A 78 6.26 1.95 8.09
C THR A 78 6.98 0.61 8.17
N PHE A 79 8.30 0.60 8.47
CA PHE A 79 9.14 -0.60 8.36
C PHE A 79 9.64 -1.16 9.68
N VAL A 80 9.33 -0.51 10.81
CA VAL A 80 9.67 -1.02 12.15
C VAL A 80 8.41 -1.19 12.99
N ILE A 81 7.65 -0.12 13.24
CA ILE A 81 6.48 -0.17 14.13
C ILE A 81 5.37 -1.06 13.57
N PHE A 82 5.03 -0.91 12.29
CA PHE A 82 4.03 -1.79 11.66
C PHE A 82 4.43 -3.27 11.70
N PRO A 83 5.64 -3.69 11.30
CA PRO A 83 6.08 -5.08 11.43
C PRO A 83 6.00 -5.61 12.87
N LEU A 84 6.48 -4.84 13.84
CA LEU A 84 6.37 -5.20 15.26
C LEU A 84 4.92 -5.40 15.68
N PHE A 85 4.02 -4.54 15.20
CA PHE A 85 2.59 -4.69 15.45
C PHE A 85 2.02 -5.94 14.78
N GLY A 86 2.42 -6.24 13.53
CA GLY A 86 2.07 -7.49 12.85
C GLY A 86 2.52 -8.74 13.61
N MET A 87 3.72 -8.72 14.17
CA MET A 87 4.25 -9.79 15.02
C MET A 87 3.46 -9.92 16.34
N ALA A 88 3.08 -8.80 16.97
CA ALA A 88 2.27 -8.80 18.17
C ALA A 88 0.87 -9.42 17.96
N LEU A 89 0.37 -9.42 16.73
CA LEU A 89 -0.87 -10.07 16.34
C LEU A 89 -0.72 -11.59 16.09
N PHE A 90 0.44 -12.19 16.38
CA PHE A 90 0.69 -13.63 16.23
C PHE A 90 -0.40 -14.53 16.83
N PRO A 91 -1.02 -14.22 18.01
CA PRO A 91 -2.10 -15.04 18.55
C PRO A 91 -3.31 -15.19 17.60
N LEU A 92 -3.53 -14.26 16.67
CA LEU A 92 -4.60 -14.35 15.66
C LEU A 92 -4.39 -15.53 14.68
N ARG A 93 -3.18 -16.08 14.59
CA ARG A 93 -2.89 -17.26 13.81
C ARG A 93 -3.76 -18.45 14.21
N PHE A 94 -3.97 -18.64 15.54
CA PHE A 94 -4.77 -19.73 16.07
C PHE A 94 -6.28 -19.58 15.81
N VAL A 95 -6.73 -18.36 15.51
CA VAL A 95 -8.13 -18.03 15.27
C VAL A 95 -8.43 -17.90 13.78
N LEU A 96 -7.63 -17.13 13.06
CA LEU A 96 -7.80 -16.85 11.63
C LEU A 96 -7.20 -17.91 10.70
N GLY A 97 -6.30 -18.75 11.25
CA GLY A 97 -5.48 -19.68 10.47
C GLY A 97 -4.25 -18.99 9.84
N ASP A 98 -3.30 -19.84 9.39
CA ASP A 98 -1.99 -19.41 8.91
C ASP A 98 -2.07 -18.47 7.71
N GLY A 99 -2.91 -18.77 6.72
CA GLY A 99 -2.98 -17.98 5.48
C GLY A 99 -3.41 -16.53 5.70
N LEU A 100 -4.45 -16.29 6.53
CA LEU A 100 -4.91 -14.94 6.84
C LEU A 100 -3.94 -14.20 7.76
N TYR A 101 -3.36 -14.89 8.77
CA TYR A 101 -2.36 -14.29 9.64
C TYR A 101 -1.10 -13.88 8.85
N LEU A 102 -0.59 -14.73 7.97
CA LEU A 102 0.55 -14.40 7.11
C LEU A 102 0.22 -13.20 6.19
N GLY A 103 -1.03 -13.10 5.73
CA GLY A 103 -1.48 -11.92 5.01
C GLY A 103 -1.53 -10.66 5.86
N ILE A 104 -1.93 -10.74 7.14
CA ILE A 104 -1.85 -9.62 8.10
C ILE A 104 -0.39 -9.25 8.35
N LEU A 105 0.49 -10.22 8.54
CA LEU A 105 1.90 -9.94 8.72
C LEU A 105 2.48 -9.28 7.46
N PHE A 106 2.22 -9.83 6.27
CA PHE A 106 2.70 -9.27 5.00
C PHE A 106 2.21 -7.83 4.78
N LEU A 107 0.94 -7.53 5.05
CA LEU A 107 0.42 -6.16 4.93
C LEU A 107 1.21 -5.16 5.78
N THR A 108 1.78 -5.59 6.91
CA THR A 108 2.58 -4.71 7.76
C THR A 108 3.98 -4.43 7.21
N LEU A 109 4.46 -5.25 6.27
CA LEU A 109 5.79 -5.16 5.68
C LEU A 109 5.86 -4.30 4.41
N VAL A 110 4.72 -4.07 3.74
CA VAL A 110 4.68 -3.31 2.48
C VAL A 110 4.86 -1.80 2.69
N PRO A 111 5.34 -1.04 1.68
CA PRO A 111 5.55 0.39 1.78
C PRO A 111 4.25 1.19 1.91
N SER A 112 4.38 2.46 2.24
CA SER A 112 3.26 3.41 2.30
C SER A 112 2.70 3.73 0.91
N THR A 113 1.44 4.19 0.85
CA THR A 113 0.83 4.67 -0.41
C THR A 113 1.40 6.02 -0.83
N VAL A 114 1.58 6.24 -2.13
CA VAL A 114 2.03 7.55 -2.65
C VAL A 114 0.84 8.51 -2.83
N GLN A 115 -0.06 8.18 -3.75
CA GLN A 115 -1.13 9.11 -4.16
C GLN A 115 -2.10 9.44 -3.03
N ALA A 116 -2.55 8.43 -2.29
CA ALA A 116 -3.51 8.64 -1.20
C ALA A 116 -2.89 9.44 -0.04
N SER A 117 -1.61 9.18 0.30
CA SER A 117 -0.92 9.93 1.36
C SER A 117 -0.80 11.41 1.02
N ILE A 118 -0.38 11.73 -0.20
CA ILE A 118 -0.27 13.13 -0.68
C ILE A 118 -1.64 13.82 -0.70
N ALA A 119 -2.68 13.13 -1.23
CA ALA A 119 -4.01 13.70 -1.34
C ALA A 119 -4.63 14.02 0.04
N PHE A 120 -4.55 13.09 0.99
CA PHE A 120 -5.10 13.33 2.34
C PHE A 120 -4.31 14.37 3.12
N THR A 121 -2.99 14.38 2.98
CA THR A 121 -2.13 15.42 3.55
C THR A 121 -2.50 16.81 3.01
N SER A 122 -2.73 16.92 1.69
CA SER A 122 -3.16 18.17 1.06
C SER A 122 -4.54 18.64 1.53
N ILE A 123 -5.51 17.72 1.60
CA ILE A 123 -6.88 18.05 2.07
C ILE A 123 -6.85 18.53 3.53
N ALA A 124 -6.00 17.93 4.36
CA ALA A 124 -5.89 18.22 5.78
C ALA A 124 -4.99 19.42 6.12
N GLY A 125 -4.45 20.14 5.12
CA GLY A 125 -3.55 21.28 5.34
C GLY A 125 -2.17 20.89 5.89
N GLY A 126 -1.67 19.69 5.58
CA GLY A 126 -0.35 19.20 5.98
C GLY A 126 0.76 19.63 5.02
N ASN A 127 2.01 19.24 5.34
CA ASN A 127 3.20 19.48 4.52
C ASN A 127 3.21 18.57 3.29
N VAL A 128 2.64 19.04 2.17
CA VAL A 128 2.49 18.26 0.92
C VAL A 128 3.86 17.93 0.32
N ALA A 129 4.83 18.84 0.37
CA ALA A 129 6.18 18.58 -0.12
C ALA A 129 6.85 17.43 0.67
N GLY A 130 6.74 17.46 2.01
CA GLY A 130 7.18 16.39 2.87
C GLY A 130 6.49 15.07 2.57
N ALA A 131 5.17 15.08 2.27
CA ALA A 131 4.41 13.88 1.90
C ALA A 131 4.91 13.26 0.58
N ILE A 132 5.16 14.06 -0.45
CA ILE A 132 5.69 13.61 -1.75
C ILE A 132 7.02 12.88 -1.55
N VAL A 133 7.94 13.52 -0.84
CA VAL A 133 9.27 12.95 -0.60
C VAL A 133 9.21 11.69 0.25
N SER A 134 8.45 11.70 1.37
CA SER A 134 8.32 10.54 2.26
C SER A 134 7.70 9.33 1.56
N ALA A 135 6.66 9.56 0.76
CA ALA A 135 5.99 8.49 0.02
C ALA A 135 6.92 7.88 -1.06
N SER A 136 7.71 8.73 -1.73
CA SER A 136 8.72 8.29 -2.68
C SER A 136 9.83 7.48 -1.99
N LEU A 137 10.38 7.99 -0.88
CA LEU A 137 11.38 7.27 -0.08
C LEU A 137 10.85 5.93 0.44
N SER A 138 9.61 5.91 0.95
CA SER A 138 8.98 4.66 1.40
C SER A 138 8.88 3.64 0.27
N SER A 139 8.58 4.06 -0.95
CA SER A 139 8.51 3.16 -2.11
C SER A 139 9.89 2.61 -2.50
N ILE A 140 10.93 3.46 -2.50
CA ILE A 140 12.31 3.03 -2.79
C ILE A 140 12.80 2.04 -1.74
N VAL A 141 12.70 2.42 -0.47
CA VAL A 141 13.11 1.56 0.65
C VAL A 141 12.32 0.27 0.63
N GLY A 142 11.02 0.32 0.31
CA GLY A 142 10.13 -0.83 0.25
C GLY A 142 10.51 -1.88 -0.79
N VAL A 143 11.11 -1.49 -1.92
CA VAL A 143 11.58 -2.45 -2.93
C VAL A 143 12.61 -3.43 -2.34
N VAL A 144 13.41 -2.97 -1.38
CA VAL A 144 14.43 -3.79 -0.70
C VAL A 144 13.94 -4.28 0.67
N ALA A 145 13.38 -3.39 1.48
CA ALA A 145 13.01 -3.69 2.86
C ALA A 145 11.85 -4.70 2.95
N THR A 146 10.84 -4.61 2.08
CA THR A 146 9.69 -5.52 2.13
C THR A 146 10.09 -6.97 1.90
N PRO A 147 10.84 -7.33 0.84
CA PRO A 147 11.31 -8.69 0.66
C PRO A 147 12.20 -9.19 1.80
N LEU A 148 13.13 -8.35 2.27
CA LEU A 148 14.02 -8.72 3.38
C LEU A 148 13.25 -8.98 4.68
N LEU A 149 12.29 -8.12 5.01
CA LEU A 149 11.42 -8.30 6.17
C LEU A 149 10.51 -9.54 6.01
N ALA A 150 9.98 -9.79 4.81
CA ALA A 150 9.19 -10.99 4.56
C ALA A 150 10.02 -12.25 4.80
N MET A 151 11.26 -12.28 4.33
CA MET A 151 12.17 -13.40 4.56
C MET A 151 12.54 -13.58 6.02
N LEU A 152 12.75 -12.48 6.74
CA LEU A 152 13.14 -12.52 8.15
C LEU A 152 11.96 -12.92 9.07
N LEU A 153 10.76 -12.43 8.78
CA LEU A 153 9.62 -12.51 9.72
C LEU A 153 8.55 -13.54 9.31
N MET A 154 8.52 -13.96 8.05
CA MET A 154 7.49 -14.88 7.53
C MET A 154 8.00 -16.32 7.35
N HIS A 155 9.09 -16.69 8.05
CA HIS A 155 9.54 -18.08 8.10
C HIS A 155 8.41 -18.94 8.70
N SER A 156 7.86 -19.83 7.89
CA SER A 156 6.96 -20.89 8.35
C SER A 156 7.35 -22.19 7.65
N ASP A 157 7.07 -23.32 8.28
CA ASP A 157 7.33 -24.66 7.74
C ASP A 157 6.68 -24.91 6.37
N HIS A 158 5.82 -23.99 5.91
CA HIS A 158 5.09 -24.07 4.66
C HIS A 158 5.54 -23.04 3.60
N ILE A 159 6.47 -22.14 3.92
CA ILE A 159 7.00 -21.13 3.01
C ILE A 159 8.53 -21.18 3.09
N GLU A 160 9.13 -22.04 2.29
CA GLU A 160 10.58 -22.01 2.04
C GLU A 160 10.87 -20.83 1.10
N ILE A 161 11.33 -19.72 1.67
CA ILE A 161 11.88 -18.63 0.86
C ILE A 161 13.28 -19.07 0.43
N SER A 162 13.34 -19.75 -0.69
CA SER A 162 14.58 -20.23 -1.31
C SER A 162 15.49 -19.06 -1.71
N GLY A 163 16.82 -19.31 -1.74
CA GLY A 163 17.78 -18.34 -2.27
C GLY A 163 17.49 -17.87 -3.71
N SER A 164 16.76 -18.66 -4.52
CA SER A 164 16.28 -18.27 -5.85
C SER A 164 15.27 -17.13 -5.81
N VAL A 165 14.48 -16.99 -4.75
CA VAL A 165 13.53 -15.89 -4.57
C VAL A 165 14.25 -14.53 -4.53
N PHE A 166 15.48 -14.48 -4.01
CA PHE A 166 16.31 -13.27 -4.07
C PHE A 166 16.63 -12.86 -5.51
N LEU A 167 16.99 -13.84 -6.33
CA LEU A 167 17.28 -13.59 -7.73
C LEU A 167 16.03 -13.13 -8.47
N ASP A 168 14.88 -13.76 -8.18
CA ASP A 168 13.58 -13.37 -8.75
C ASP A 168 13.20 -11.94 -8.35
N ILE A 169 13.38 -11.57 -7.09
CA ILE A 169 13.16 -10.21 -6.59
C ILE A 169 14.12 -9.22 -7.29
N ALA A 170 15.40 -9.58 -7.38
CA ALA A 170 16.38 -8.74 -8.04
C ALA A 170 16.05 -8.53 -9.51
N ILE A 171 15.67 -9.57 -10.23
CA ILE A 171 15.38 -9.50 -11.67
C ILE A 171 14.00 -8.88 -11.94
N GLN A 172 12.97 -9.20 -11.17
CA GLN A 172 11.58 -8.81 -11.47
C GLN A 172 11.14 -7.50 -10.80
N LEU A 173 11.80 -7.07 -9.71
CA LEU A 173 11.48 -5.82 -9.02
C LEU A 173 12.62 -4.80 -9.11
N PHE A 174 13.81 -5.18 -8.63
CA PHE A 174 14.92 -4.25 -8.47
C PHE A 174 15.52 -3.84 -9.82
N LEU A 175 15.81 -4.79 -10.70
CA LEU A 175 16.39 -4.51 -12.02
C LEU A 175 15.49 -3.59 -12.87
N PRO A 176 14.18 -3.84 -13.06
CA PRO A 176 13.30 -2.93 -13.78
C PRO A 176 13.23 -1.55 -13.13
N PHE A 177 13.21 -1.47 -11.79
CA PHE A 177 13.21 -0.21 -11.07
C PHE A 177 14.50 0.61 -11.35
N VAL A 178 15.67 -0.03 -11.27
CA VAL A 178 16.97 0.60 -11.57
C VAL A 178 17.02 1.03 -13.03
N LEU A 179 16.59 0.19 -13.98
CA LEU A 179 16.52 0.54 -15.40
C LEU A 179 15.60 1.74 -15.63
N GLY A 180 14.46 1.80 -14.92
CA GLY A 180 13.57 2.94 -14.95
C GLY A 180 14.25 4.24 -14.46
N GLN A 181 15.05 4.16 -13.39
CA GLN A 181 15.84 5.29 -12.90
C GLN A 181 16.90 5.74 -13.90
N LEU A 182 17.64 4.80 -14.51
CA LEU A 182 18.68 5.10 -15.48
C LEU A 182 18.11 5.74 -16.76
N THR A 183 16.96 5.24 -17.22
CA THR A 183 16.29 5.76 -18.43
C THR A 183 15.37 6.96 -18.16
N ARG A 184 15.26 7.39 -16.91
CA ARG A 184 14.38 8.49 -16.49
C ARG A 184 14.52 9.76 -17.33
N ARG A 185 15.75 10.08 -17.75
CA ARG A 185 16.04 11.25 -18.57
C ARG A 185 15.21 11.29 -19.88
N TRP A 186 14.91 10.11 -20.43
CA TRP A 186 14.16 9.97 -21.70
C TRP A 186 12.69 9.61 -21.48
N VAL A 187 12.38 8.82 -20.45
CA VAL A 187 11.06 8.21 -20.25
C VAL A 187 10.29 8.88 -19.10
N GLY A 188 10.95 9.68 -18.26
CA GLY A 188 10.35 10.22 -17.03
C GLY A 188 9.09 11.05 -17.27
N GLU A 189 9.07 11.92 -18.28
CA GLU A 189 7.89 12.71 -18.63
C GLU A 189 6.75 11.85 -19.18
N PHE A 190 7.06 10.82 -19.96
CA PHE A 190 6.07 9.84 -20.41
C PHE A 190 5.51 9.06 -19.22
N ALA A 191 6.38 8.60 -18.31
CA ALA A 191 5.99 7.83 -17.14
C ALA A 191 5.04 8.59 -16.19
N LYS A 192 5.09 9.92 -16.16
CA LYS A 192 4.21 10.78 -15.36
C LYS A 192 2.84 11.04 -15.99
N LYS A 193 2.62 10.70 -17.26
CA LYS A 193 1.35 10.96 -17.96
C LYS A 193 0.17 10.20 -17.29
N PRO A 194 -1.05 10.74 -17.36
CA PRO A 194 -2.24 10.07 -16.82
C PRO A 194 -2.48 8.68 -17.42
N THR A 195 -2.09 8.47 -18.69
CA THR A 195 -2.22 7.19 -19.40
C THR A 195 -1.42 6.07 -18.73
N THR A 196 -0.23 6.36 -18.21
CA THR A 196 0.58 5.36 -17.50
C THR A 196 0.03 4.99 -16.13
N LYS A 197 -0.80 5.84 -15.51
CA LYS A 197 -1.55 5.49 -14.29
C LYS A 197 -2.63 4.43 -14.56
N TRP A 198 -3.18 4.38 -15.76
CA TRP A 198 -4.09 3.30 -16.17
C TRP A 198 -3.36 1.98 -16.33
N LEU A 199 -2.13 2.02 -16.84
CA LEU A 199 -1.28 0.83 -16.94
C LEU A 199 -0.97 0.24 -15.55
N ASP A 200 -0.70 1.11 -14.55
CA ASP A 200 -0.54 0.66 -13.15
C ASP A 200 -1.79 -0.06 -12.65
N LYS A 201 -2.97 0.55 -12.83
CA LYS A 201 -4.24 -0.03 -12.39
C LYS A 201 -4.53 -1.36 -13.08
N PHE A 202 -4.24 -1.43 -14.38
CA PHE A 202 -4.44 -2.65 -15.16
C PHE A 202 -3.48 -3.76 -14.72
N SER A 203 -2.20 -3.46 -14.47
CA SER A 203 -1.24 -4.42 -13.94
C SER A 203 -1.69 -4.98 -12.59
N VAL A 204 -2.16 -4.11 -11.68
CA VAL A 204 -2.69 -4.53 -10.38
C VAL A 204 -3.95 -5.39 -10.54
N MET A 205 -4.84 -5.05 -11.48
CA MET A 205 -6.02 -5.86 -11.80
C MET A 205 -5.63 -7.26 -12.31
N MET A 206 -4.63 -7.36 -13.21
CA MET A 206 -4.12 -8.65 -13.68
C MET A 206 -3.59 -9.52 -12.54
N ILE A 207 -2.84 -8.91 -11.62
CA ILE A 207 -2.31 -9.60 -10.44
C ILE A 207 -3.44 -10.17 -9.60
N VAL A 208 -4.47 -9.35 -9.29
CA VAL A 208 -5.61 -9.78 -8.47
C VAL A 208 -6.38 -10.90 -9.17
N TYR A 209 -6.68 -10.76 -10.46
CA TYR A 209 -7.36 -11.80 -11.22
C TYR A 209 -6.58 -13.11 -11.22
N SER A 210 -5.26 -13.08 -11.47
CA SER A 210 -4.40 -14.27 -11.48
C SER A 210 -4.41 -14.97 -10.11
N ALA A 211 -4.20 -14.21 -9.04
CA ALA A 211 -4.13 -14.72 -7.68
C ALA A 211 -5.47 -15.32 -7.20
N PHE A 212 -6.57 -14.61 -7.45
CA PHE A 212 -7.90 -15.10 -7.07
C PHE A 212 -8.35 -16.28 -7.93
N SER A 213 -8.04 -16.29 -9.23
CA SER A 213 -8.31 -17.46 -10.09
C SER A 213 -7.60 -18.70 -9.58
N ALA A 214 -6.30 -18.61 -9.26
CA ALA A 214 -5.54 -19.73 -8.69
C ALA A 214 -6.16 -20.21 -7.37
N SER A 215 -6.58 -19.29 -6.51
CA SER A 215 -7.19 -19.61 -5.21
C SER A 215 -8.57 -20.27 -5.35
N VAL A 216 -9.38 -19.85 -6.34
CA VAL A 216 -10.68 -20.47 -6.66
C VAL A 216 -10.48 -21.89 -7.18
N VAL A 217 -9.54 -22.08 -8.11
CA VAL A 217 -9.23 -23.40 -8.68
C VAL A 217 -8.73 -24.37 -7.62
N GLN A 218 -7.97 -23.89 -6.63
CA GLN A 218 -7.47 -24.69 -5.50
C GLN A 218 -8.50 -24.90 -4.38
N GLY A 219 -9.71 -24.32 -4.49
CA GLY A 219 -10.76 -24.44 -3.47
C GLY A 219 -10.42 -23.80 -2.12
N ILE A 220 -9.53 -22.81 -2.10
CA ILE A 220 -9.07 -22.15 -0.86
C ILE A 220 -10.24 -21.44 -0.17
N TRP A 221 -11.16 -20.83 -0.93
CA TRP A 221 -12.29 -20.07 -0.41
C TRP A 221 -13.33 -20.89 0.34
N THR A 222 -13.39 -22.19 0.10
CA THR A 222 -14.28 -23.11 0.85
C THR A 222 -13.78 -23.36 2.27
N ARG A 223 -12.55 -22.99 2.58
CA ARG A 223 -11.89 -23.17 3.88
C ARG A 223 -11.97 -21.93 4.78
N VAL A 224 -12.49 -20.79 4.27
CA VAL A 224 -12.60 -19.54 5.02
C VAL A 224 -14.04 -19.36 5.50
N ALA A 225 -14.23 -19.31 6.82
CA ALA A 225 -15.52 -19.04 7.41
C ALA A 225 -15.87 -17.54 7.34
N TRP A 226 -17.15 -17.21 7.20
CA TRP A 226 -17.61 -15.81 7.12
C TRP A 226 -17.21 -14.96 8.34
N TRP A 227 -17.18 -15.55 9.53
CA TRP A 227 -16.78 -14.86 10.76
C TRP A 227 -15.28 -14.48 10.76
N GLN A 228 -14.41 -15.23 10.07
CA GLN A 228 -13.00 -14.87 9.89
C GLN A 228 -12.87 -13.60 9.06
N ILE A 229 -13.73 -13.39 8.05
CA ILE A 229 -13.77 -12.16 7.25
C ILE A 229 -14.22 -10.99 8.12
N VAL A 230 -15.26 -11.17 8.95
CA VAL A 230 -15.72 -10.13 9.88
C VAL A 230 -14.62 -9.78 10.88
N LEU A 231 -13.98 -10.77 11.48
CA LEU A 231 -12.87 -10.56 12.41
C LEU A 231 -11.70 -9.83 11.73
N LEU A 232 -11.37 -10.20 10.49
CA LEU A 232 -10.34 -9.51 9.70
C LEU A 232 -10.68 -8.03 9.49
N ILE A 233 -11.93 -7.70 9.16
CA ILE A 233 -12.39 -6.31 9.02
C ILE A 233 -12.22 -5.56 10.34
N VAL A 234 -12.62 -6.14 11.47
CA VAL A 234 -12.46 -5.54 12.78
C VAL A 234 -10.99 -5.29 13.11
N VAL A 235 -10.15 -6.31 12.92
CA VAL A 235 -8.70 -6.20 13.14
C VAL A 235 -8.10 -5.08 12.27
N THR A 236 -8.46 -5.00 11.00
CA THR A 236 -7.92 -3.95 10.11
C THR A 236 -8.40 -2.56 10.50
N ILE A 237 -9.65 -2.40 10.96
CA ILE A 237 -10.15 -1.12 11.49
C ILE A 237 -9.33 -0.69 12.71
N LEU A 238 -9.10 -1.61 13.65
CA LEU A 238 -8.31 -1.35 14.86
C LEU A 238 -6.85 -1.01 14.52
N MET A 239 -6.26 -1.72 13.55
CA MET A 239 -4.90 -1.45 13.07
C MET A 239 -4.78 -0.04 12.48
N VAL A 240 -5.70 0.36 11.60
CA VAL A 240 -5.70 1.71 11.01
C VAL A 240 -5.90 2.77 12.07
N ALA A 241 -6.88 2.58 12.97
CA ALA A 241 -7.16 3.52 14.07
C ALA A 241 -5.94 3.71 14.98
N LEU A 242 -5.35 2.59 15.41
CA LEU A 242 -4.16 2.61 16.27
C LEU A 242 -2.98 3.30 15.58
N MET A 243 -2.72 3.00 14.32
CA MET A 243 -1.60 3.60 13.60
C MET A 243 -1.82 5.10 13.31
N LEU A 244 -3.05 5.53 13.02
CA LEU A 244 -3.39 6.96 12.90
C LEU A 244 -3.18 7.69 14.22
N TRP A 245 -3.59 7.09 15.33
CA TRP A 245 -3.39 7.66 16.66
C TRP A 245 -1.90 7.68 17.04
N LEU A 246 -1.20 6.56 16.88
CA LEU A 246 0.20 6.41 17.29
C LEU A 246 1.14 7.33 16.50
N THR A 247 0.94 7.47 15.19
CA THR A 247 1.75 8.34 14.35
C THR A 247 1.57 9.81 14.71
N ASP A 248 0.34 10.26 15.01
CA ASP A 248 0.09 11.62 15.50
C ASP A 248 0.68 11.84 16.91
N TRP A 249 0.51 10.87 17.81
CA TRP A 249 1.06 10.93 19.17
C TRP A 249 2.60 11.02 19.17
N LEU A 250 3.27 10.18 18.37
CA LEU A 250 4.73 10.21 18.21
C LEU A 250 5.20 11.55 17.65
N ALA A 251 4.53 12.05 16.61
CA ALA A 251 4.86 13.32 16.00
C ALA A 251 4.68 14.49 17.01
N ALA A 252 3.63 14.45 17.84
CA ALA A 252 3.43 15.43 18.90
C ALA A 252 4.54 15.36 19.97
N ARG A 253 4.90 14.14 20.42
CA ARG A 253 5.97 13.92 21.40
C ARG A 253 7.33 14.39 20.90
N LEU A 254 7.60 14.22 19.61
CA LEU A 254 8.84 14.67 18.96
C LEU A 254 8.81 16.14 18.55
N LYS A 255 7.76 16.90 18.98
CA LYS A 255 7.59 18.34 18.79
C LYS A 255 7.58 18.78 17.30
N PHE A 256 7.00 17.98 16.43
CA PHE A 256 6.74 18.41 15.06
C PHE A 256 5.63 19.46 15.03
N ASN A 257 5.73 20.42 14.09
CA ASN A 257 4.67 21.38 13.83
C ASN A 257 3.41 20.69 13.28
N ARG A 258 2.28 21.41 13.29
CA ARG A 258 0.99 20.83 12.88
C ARG A 258 0.99 20.25 11.45
N ALA A 259 1.59 20.95 10.50
CA ALA A 259 1.64 20.51 9.10
C ALA A 259 2.45 19.21 8.94
N ASP A 260 3.59 19.09 9.63
CA ASP A 260 4.41 17.90 9.61
C ASP A 260 3.75 16.73 10.38
N ARG A 261 3.04 17.00 11.49
CA ARG A 261 2.26 15.97 12.20
C ARG A 261 1.21 15.34 11.30
N ILE A 262 0.43 16.14 10.57
CA ILE A 262 -0.55 15.68 9.60
C ILE A 262 0.12 14.81 8.53
N THR A 263 1.29 15.22 8.05
CA THR A 263 2.07 14.48 7.06
C THR A 263 2.53 13.13 7.61
N ILE A 264 3.11 13.10 8.82
CA ILE A 264 3.54 11.87 9.49
C ILE A 264 2.36 10.93 9.70
N GLN A 265 1.21 11.48 10.12
CA GLN A 265 0.01 10.70 10.36
C GLN A 265 -0.49 10.01 9.10
N PHE A 266 -0.62 10.74 7.98
CA PHE A 266 -1.12 10.16 6.74
C PHE A 266 -0.08 9.35 5.95
N CYS A 267 1.21 9.65 6.06
CA CYS A 267 2.24 8.86 5.38
C CYS A 267 2.68 7.63 6.17
N GLY A 268 2.76 7.74 7.51
CA GLY A 268 3.23 6.68 8.40
C GLY A 268 2.19 5.62 8.75
N SER A 269 0.89 5.89 8.55
CA SER A 269 -0.20 4.97 8.90
C SER A 269 -0.74 4.13 7.75
N LYS A 270 -0.22 4.29 6.54
CA LYS A 270 -0.79 3.67 5.34
C LYS A 270 0.08 2.57 4.77
N LYS A 271 -0.59 1.66 4.05
CA LYS A 271 0.04 0.55 3.32
C LYS A 271 -0.43 0.50 1.87
N SER A 272 0.51 0.29 0.96
CA SER A 272 0.25 0.33 -0.48
C SER A 272 -0.21 -1.01 -1.02
N LEU A 273 -1.46 -1.08 -1.45
CA LEU A 273 -1.96 -2.22 -2.21
C LEU A 273 -1.23 -2.36 -3.56
N ALA A 274 -1.04 -1.23 -4.27
CA ALA A 274 -0.45 -1.22 -5.61
C ALA A 274 1.02 -1.67 -5.63
N ALA A 275 1.78 -1.44 -4.55
CA ALA A 275 3.14 -1.95 -4.42
C ALA A 275 3.18 -3.35 -3.78
N GLY A 276 2.31 -3.61 -2.80
CA GLY A 276 2.31 -4.87 -2.05
C GLY A 276 1.90 -6.09 -2.88
N LEU A 277 0.87 -5.96 -3.72
CA LEU A 277 0.40 -7.08 -4.53
C LEU A 277 1.47 -7.61 -5.52
N PRO A 278 2.17 -6.75 -6.29
CA PRO A 278 3.28 -7.20 -7.12
C PRO A 278 4.39 -7.89 -6.34
N MET A 279 4.74 -7.35 -5.16
CA MET A 279 5.76 -7.95 -4.30
C MET A 279 5.32 -9.32 -3.79
N ALA A 280 4.05 -9.46 -3.39
CA ALA A 280 3.52 -10.74 -2.90
C ALA A 280 3.62 -11.85 -3.95
N ILE A 281 3.29 -11.57 -5.23
CA ILE A 281 3.38 -12.55 -6.32
C ILE A 281 4.80 -13.07 -6.50
N ILE A 282 5.80 -12.18 -6.39
CA ILE A 282 7.20 -12.55 -6.60
C ILE A 282 7.75 -13.31 -5.40
N ILE A 283 7.38 -12.90 -4.18
CA ILE A 283 7.87 -13.50 -2.94
C ILE A 283 7.24 -14.89 -2.70
N PHE A 284 5.94 -15.04 -2.96
CA PHE A 284 5.17 -16.24 -2.57
C PHE A 284 4.69 -17.09 -3.75
N GLY A 285 4.90 -16.63 -5.00
CA GLY A 285 4.34 -17.30 -6.20
C GLY A 285 2.82 -17.15 -6.29
N SER A 286 2.21 -17.78 -7.31
CA SER A 286 0.76 -17.64 -7.59
C SER A 286 -0.16 -18.57 -6.79
N GLY A 287 0.39 -19.59 -6.10
CA GLY A 287 -0.42 -20.68 -5.56
C GLY A 287 -1.26 -20.36 -4.32
N SER A 288 -0.76 -19.56 -3.38
CA SER A 288 -1.42 -19.31 -2.08
C SER A 288 -1.87 -17.87 -1.87
N LEU A 289 -1.84 -17.05 -2.92
CA LEU A 289 -1.93 -15.60 -2.83
C LEU A 289 -3.30 -15.05 -2.43
N GLY A 290 -4.39 -15.74 -2.72
CA GLY A 290 -5.73 -15.18 -2.47
C GLY A 290 -5.99 -14.87 -1.01
N LEU A 291 -5.69 -15.81 -0.11
CA LEU A 291 -5.83 -15.59 1.34
C LEU A 291 -4.81 -14.58 1.86
N LEU A 292 -3.59 -14.65 1.38
CA LEU A 292 -2.51 -13.76 1.79
C LEU A 292 -2.77 -12.31 1.36
N MET A 293 -3.40 -12.09 0.21
CA MET A 293 -3.71 -10.76 -0.30
C MET A 293 -4.96 -10.13 0.33
N LEU A 294 -5.90 -10.95 0.81
CA LEU A 294 -7.18 -10.48 1.34
C LEU A 294 -7.01 -9.45 2.48
N PRO A 295 -6.16 -9.66 3.50
CA PRO A 295 -5.94 -8.67 4.54
C PRO A 295 -5.45 -7.33 4.02
N LEU A 296 -4.52 -7.32 3.05
CA LEU A 296 -4.02 -6.10 2.44
C LEU A 296 -5.11 -5.35 1.65
N MET A 297 -5.98 -6.08 0.94
CA MET A 297 -7.09 -5.49 0.21
C MET A 297 -8.12 -4.86 1.16
N VAL A 298 -8.50 -5.56 2.22
CA VAL A 298 -9.44 -5.07 3.24
C VAL A 298 -8.85 -3.85 3.95
N PHE A 299 -7.59 -3.94 4.40
CA PHE A 299 -6.89 -2.82 5.02
C PHE A 299 -6.84 -1.59 4.12
N HIS A 300 -6.60 -1.77 2.82
CA HIS A 300 -6.57 -0.67 1.86
C HIS A 300 -7.90 0.07 1.78
N GLN A 301 -9.02 -0.64 1.79
CA GLN A 301 -10.36 -0.01 1.80
C GLN A 301 -10.63 0.74 3.12
N VAL A 302 -10.35 0.09 4.24
CA VAL A 302 -10.54 0.67 5.58
C VAL A 302 -9.71 1.94 5.73
N GLN A 303 -8.43 1.92 5.36
CA GLN A 303 -7.57 3.11 5.47
C GLN A 303 -8.06 4.27 4.58
N LEU A 304 -8.57 4.00 3.36
CA LEU A 304 -9.12 5.05 2.50
C LEU A 304 -10.36 5.70 3.13
N MET A 305 -11.27 4.89 3.69
CA MET A 305 -12.50 5.39 4.33
C MET A 305 -12.17 6.23 5.57
N MET A 306 -11.35 5.71 6.48
CA MET A 306 -10.99 6.40 7.73
C MET A 306 -10.18 7.67 7.45
N CYS A 307 -9.22 7.63 6.52
CA CYS A 307 -8.43 8.81 6.18
C CYS A 307 -9.24 9.86 5.42
N THR A 308 -10.23 9.48 4.62
CA THR A 308 -11.16 10.44 3.98
C THR A 308 -11.94 11.20 5.04
N TRP A 309 -12.48 10.49 6.03
CA TRP A 309 -13.21 11.12 7.15
C TRP A 309 -12.29 12.04 7.97
N LEU A 310 -11.10 11.56 8.34
CA LEU A 310 -10.16 12.31 9.17
C LEU A 310 -9.62 13.57 8.46
N SER A 311 -9.27 13.47 7.17
CA SER A 311 -8.78 14.62 6.39
C SER A 311 -9.86 15.69 6.21
N ALA A 312 -11.12 15.28 5.99
CA ALA A 312 -12.24 16.21 5.93
C ALA A 312 -12.48 16.92 7.27
N ARG A 313 -12.33 16.20 8.39
CA ARG A 313 -12.43 16.78 9.73
C ARG A 313 -11.33 17.83 9.98
N TYR A 314 -10.08 17.56 9.58
CA TYR A 314 -9.01 18.56 9.70
C TYR A 314 -9.28 19.80 8.85
N ALA A 315 -9.73 19.64 7.61
CA ALA A 315 -10.08 20.75 6.74
C ALA A 315 -11.22 21.62 7.34
N ALA A 316 -12.22 21.01 7.95
CA ALA A 316 -13.31 21.75 8.60
C ALA A 316 -12.82 22.58 9.81
N LEU A 317 -11.89 22.04 10.62
CA LEU A 317 -11.33 22.76 11.76
C LEU A 317 -10.50 23.98 11.33
N ASP A 318 -9.80 23.89 10.21
CA ASP A 318 -9.01 25.00 9.66
C ASP A 318 -9.89 26.16 9.20
N VAL A 319 -11.02 25.88 8.56
CA VAL A 319 -11.99 26.91 8.14
C VAL A 319 -12.59 27.62 9.35
N VAL A 320 -12.93 26.90 10.42
CA VAL A 320 -13.47 27.49 11.66
C VAL A 320 -12.41 28.36 12.36
N GLY A 321 -11.14 27.90 12.40
CA GLY A 321 -10.04 28.65 13.00
C GLY A 321 -9.77 29.98 12.26
N GLN A 322 -9.79 29.96 10.93
CA GLN A 322 -9.62 31.18 10.11
C GLN A 322 -10.78 32.17 10.30
N ALA A 323 -12.03 31.69 10.33
CA ALA A 323 -13.19 32.54 10.55
C ALA A 323 -13.23 33.18 11.96
N HIS A 324 -12.60 32.56 12.96
CA HIS A 324 -12.45 33.15 14.31
C HIS A 324 -11.32 34.19 14.34
N ALA A 325 -10.21 33.96 13.63
CA ALA A 325 -9.12 34.92 13.54
C ALA A 325 -9.56 36.20 12.82
N GLU A 326 -10.32 36.10 11.71
CA GLU A 326 -10.87 37.24 11.00
C GLU A 326 -11.89 38.07 11.78
N ARG A 327 -12.56 37.48 12.79
CA ARG A 327 -13.52 38.18 13.66
C ARG A 327 -12.87 38.83 14.89
N SER A 328 -11.65 38.45 15.22
CA SER A 328 -10.90 38.98 16.37
C SER A 328 -9.92 40.10 16.01
N ASP A 329 -9.75 40.41 14.74
CA ASP A 329 -9.05 41.63 14.29
C ASP A 329 -10.07 42.77 14.23
N PRO A 330 -9.90 43.83 15.09
CA PRO A 330 -10.83 44.96 15.19
C PRO A 330 -10.73 45.92 14.00
#